data_4e81ce928f539d5d3836500f83cfcabb
#
_entry.id   4e81ce928f539d5d3836500f83cfcabb
#
_cell.length_a   1.000
_cell.length_b   1.000
_cell.length_c   1.000
_cell.angle_alpha   90.00
_cell.angle_beta   90.00
_cell.angle_gamma   90.00
#
_symmetry.space_group_name_H-M   'P 1'
#
loop_
_entity.id
_entity.type
_entity.pdbx_description
1 polymer ?
#
loop_
_entity_poly.entity_id
_entity_poly.type
_entity_poly.pdbx_seq_one_letter_code
_entity_poly.pdbx_strand_id
1 'polypeptide(L)'
;MGTWDACCPTGEPPYIVPRMLQWVAADYPGTKTAITEYNWGATNDITGAIAQADILGIFGREGLDLGAMWAPPTTNPNQPAVYAFAMYLNYDGLGSRFGETSVSATTENPDTISIFAAQRDDNALTIMVLNKSTADLSAPIPVANFQAAGNAQVFQYSAANLNAIQQLSDLQLSSGIVNATFPARSITLLVLPAEPSSLPVPQPVILAVGSSASYATNAVSPGEIVAIFGTNLGPATLAGSQLTPDGGYFAQSTGNVSVSFNGYPAAMVYAVAGQLAAVVPYEAALAQTAAVTVEVQGVRSAPFMVPVAAAVPAIFTADASGHGQGAIQNQDLTLNSSLNPATRGQVIVIYATGEGQTTPPGVDGRIQYDVKSAPVGACSVSIGGKSATVDYCAFAPYEVSGVLQINAVVPTGISTGNVPVSFSIGGVSSPAGVTVAVK
;
A
#
# COMPACT_ATOMS: atom_id res chain seq x y z
N MET A 1 -12.70 36.22 15.21
CA MET A 1 -12.43 35.35 14.06
C MET A 1 -13.40 35.70 12.96
N GLY A 2 -12.91 36.06 11.79
CA GLY A 2 -13.78 36.46 10.68
C GLY A 2 -14.60 35.27 10.21
N THR A 3 -15.90 35.39 10.23
CA THR A 3 -16.83 34.42 9.68
C THR A 3 -16.70 34.42 8.16
N TRP A 4 -16.33 33.29 7.58
CA TRP A 4 -16.43 33.08 6.15
C TRP A 4 -17.85 32.69 5.79
N ASP A 5 -18.74 33.69 5.81
CA ASP A 5 -20.19 33.47 5.72
C ASP A 5 -20.72 33.16 4.32
N ALA A 6 -19.88 33.15 3.30
CA ALA A 6 -20.35 32.91 1.94
C ALA A 6 -20.85 31.47 1.68
N CYS A 7 -20.38 30.49 2.44
CA CYS A 7 -20.81 29.09 2.26
C CYS A 7 -21.81 28.61 3.32
N CYS A 8 -21.97 29.34 4.41
CA CYS A 8 -22.78 28.90 5.55
C CYS A 8 -23.62 30.06 6.12
N PRO A 9 -24.66 30.50 5.41
CA PRO A 9 -25.43 31.70 5.77
C PRO A 9 -26.22 31.60 7.08
N THR A 10 -26.23 30.43 7.73
CA THR A 10 -27.00 30.18 8.96
C THR A 10 -26.14 30.16 10.24
N GLY A 11 -24.83 30.47 10.16
CA GLY A 11 -23.90 30.34 11.30
C GLY A 11 -23.55 28.91 11.69
N GLU A 12 -23.97 27.94 10.91
CA GLU A 12 -23.59 26.52 11.11
C GLU A 12 -22.09 26.30 10.85
N PRO A 13 -21.43 25.41 11.61
CA PRO A 13 -20.06 25.02 11.33
C PRO A 13 -19.89 24.55 9.87
N PRO A 14 -18.79 24.89 9.18
CA PRO A 14 -18.62 24.60 7.76
C PRO A 14 -18.58 23.11 7.40
N TYR A 15 -18.24 22.21 8.34
CA TYR A 15 -18.14 20.75 8.13
C TYR A 15 -17.47 20.38 6.81
N ILE A 16 -16.28 20.93 6.54
CA ILE A 16 -15.63 20.89 5.22
C ILE A 16 -15.47 19.46 4.70
N VAL A 17 -14.89 18.56 5.50
CA VAL A 17 -14.63 17.17 5.06
C VAL A 17 -15.94 16.39 4.85
N PRO A 18 -16.88 16.33 5.81
CA PRO A 18 -18.15 15.65 5.60
C PRO A 18 -18.93 16.19 4.39
N ARG A 19 -18.89 17.51 4.16
CA ARG A 19 -19.57 18.14 3.02
C ARG A 19 -18.94 17.76 1.69
N MET A 20 -17.60 17.75 1.60
CA MET A 20 -16.90 17.26 0.40
C MET A 20 -17.27 15.82 0.09
N LEU A 21 -17.27 14.95 1.10
CA LEU A 21 -17.66 13.54 0.94
C LEU A 21 -19.10 13.37 0.48
N GLN A 22 -20.02 14.19 0.98
CA GLN A 22 -21.42 14.21 0.51
C GLN A 22 -21.53 14.61 -0.96
N TRP A 23 -20.80 15.63 -1.40
CA TRP A 23 -20.78 16.04 -2.81
C TRP A 23 -20.18 14.95 -3.71
N VAL A 24 -19.06 14.34 -3.28
CA VAL A 24 -18.45 13.24 -4.03
C VAL A 24 -19.42 12.04 -4.12
N ALA A 25 -20.09 11.69 -3.03
CA ALA A 25 -21.06 10.59 -3.05
C ALA A 25 -22.25 10.86 -3.97
N ALA A 26 -22.69 12.13 -4.07
CA ALA A 26 -23.82 12.52 -4.90
C ALA A 26 -23.47 12.67 -6.39
N ASP A 27 -22.32 13.30 -6.69
CA ASP A 27 -22.00 13.75 -8.05
C ASP A 27 -20.90 12.93 -8.72
N TYR A 28 -19.95 12.36 -7.94
CA TYR A 28 -18.78 11.64 -8.44
C TYR A 28 -18.44 10.42 -7.57
N PRO A 29 -19.33 9.44 -7.40
CA PRO A 29 -19.12 8.31 -6.50
C PRO A 29 -17.84 7.54 -6.84
N GLY A 30 -17.03 7.24 -5.79
CA GLY A 30 -15.74 6.56 -5.92
C GLY A 30 -14.53 7.49 -6.12
N THR A 31 -14.74 8.79 -6.31
CA THR A 31 -13.65 9.78 -6.37
C THR A 31 -13.07 10.00 -4.98
N LYS A 32 -11.74 10.11 -4.92
CA LYS A 32 -11.00 10.40 -3.69
C LYS A 32 -11.04 11.89 -3.35
N THR A 33 -10.98 12.21 -2.06
CA THR A 33 -11.01 13.58 -1.55
C THR A 33 -9.65 14.04 -1.06
N ALA A 34 -9.30 15.31 -1.29
CA ALA A 34 -8.03 15.87 -0.86
C ALA A 34 -8.15 17.30 -0.36
N ILE A 35 -7.40 17.62 0.70
CA ILE A 35 -7.08 18.99 1.11
C ILE A 35 -5.60 19.19 0.80
N THR A 36 -5.29 19.90 -0.28
CA THR A 36 -3.93 20.03 -0.81
C THR A 36 -3.09 21.08 -0.09
N GLU A 37 -3.74 21.97 0.67
CA GLU A 37 -3.08 22.99 1.47
C GLU A 37 -3.87 23.30 2.73
N TYR A 38 -3.26 23.10 3.90
CA TYR A 38 -3.77 23.58 5.17
C TYR A 38 -2.63 23.99 6.09
N ASN A 39 -2.89 24.94 6.99
CA ASN A 39 -1.96 25.33 8.05
C ASN A 39 -2.72 26.02 9.18
N TRP A 40 -2.50 25.60 10.41
CA TRP A 40 -3.14 26.16 11.61
C TRP A 40 -2.21 27.13 12.36
N GLY A 41 -0.98 27.34 11.88
CA GLY A 41 0.02 28.19 12.52
C GLY A 41 0.61 27.60 13.79
N ALA A 42 1.34 28.44 14.54
CA ALA A 42 1.94 28.12 15.84
C ALA A 42 2.76 26.80 15.87
N THR A 43 3.43 26.45 14.76
CA THR A 43 4.17 25.18 14.63
C THR A 43 5.30 25.02 15.66
N ASN A 44 5.75 26.11 16.26
CA ASN A 44 6.80 26.19 17.29
C ASN A 44 6.26 26.18 18.73
N ASP A 45 4.97 25.98 18.91
CA ASP A 45 4.30 25.99 20.22
C ASP A 45 3.48 24.71 20.40
N ILE A 46 3.30 24.30 21.66
CA ILE A 46 2.50 23.13 22.01
C ILE A 46 1.05 23.25 21.51
N THR A 47 0.49 24.43 21.44
CA THR A 47 -0.87 24.64 20.93
C THR A 47 -0.97 24.34 19.44
N GLY A 48 0.05 24.65 18.65
CA GLY A 48 0.12 24.25 17.25
C GLY A 48 0.29 22.75 17.06
N ALA A 49 1.07 22.09 17.94
CA ALA A 49 1.14 20.62 17.92
C ALA A 49 -0.19 19.97 18.23
N ILE A 50 -0.94 20.47 19.22
CA ILE A 50 -2.27 19.98 19.57
C ILE A 50 -3.24 20.22 18.42
N ALA A 51 -3.25 21.41 17.81
CA ALA A 51 -4.09 21.70 16.65
C ALA A 51 -3.78 20.78 15.46
N GLN A 52 -2.49 20.49 15.21
CA GLN A 52 -2.05 19.57 14.17
C GLN A 52 -2.48 18.12 14.48
N ALA A 53 -2.35 17.67 15.72
CA ALA A 53 -2.81 16.34 16.11
C ALA A 53 -4.33 16.19 16.04
N ASP A 54 -5.07 17.24 16.40
CA ASP A 54 -6.54 17.26 16.34
C ASP A 54 -7.04 17.15 14.89
N ILE A 55 -6.44 17.92 13.98
CA ILE A 55 -6.84 17.86 12.56
C ILE A 55 -6.50 16.52 11.90
N LEU A 56 -5.36 15.90 12.25
CA LEU A 56 -5.03 14.56 11.75
C LEU A 56 -6.06 13.52 12.23
N GLY A 57 -6.47 13.60 13.49
CA GLY A 57 -7.52 12.75 14.03
C GLY A 57 -8.88 13.00 13.35
N ILE A 58 -9.24 14.26 13.07
CA ILE A 58 -10.44 14.62 12.33
C ILE A 58 -10.37 14.06 10.90
N PHE A 59 -9.27 14.21 10.19
CA PHE A 59 -9.11 13.67 8.83
C PHE A 59 -9.32 12.16 8.78
N GLY A 60 -8.71 11.42 9.73
CA GLY A 60 -8.91 9.98 9.84
C GLY A 60 -10.35 9.60 10.20
N ARG A 61 -10.97 10.28 11.17
CA ARG A 61 -12.35 10.03 11.59
C ARG A 61 -13.36 10.30 10.47
N GLU A 62 -13.18 11.38 9.74
CA GLU A 62 -14.08 11.78 8.65
C GLU A 62 -13.77 11.10 7.32
N GLY A 63 -12.66 10.35 7.19
CA GLY A 63 -12.33 9.59 5.98
C GLY A 63 -11.78 10.45 4.84
N LEU A 64 -11.01 11.50 5.13
CA LEU A 64 -10.28 12.26 4.11
C LEU A 64 -9.15 11.40 3.53
N ASP A 65 -9.06 11.26 2.21
CA ASP A 65 -8.06 10.40 1.56
C ASP A 65 -6.65 11.00 1.55
N LEU A 66 -6.54 12.34 1.47
CA LEU A 66 -5.25 13.03 1.47
C LEU A 66 -5.33 14.42 2.11
N GLY A 67 -4.37 14.72 2.99
CA GLY A 67 -4.19 16.06 3.55
C GLY A 67 -2.72 16.48 3.43
N ALA A 68 -2.42 17.63 2.79
CA ALA A 68 -1.09 18.17 2.67
C ALA A 68 -0.93 19.47 3.47
N MET A 69 -0.03 19.48 4.45
CA MET A 69 0.24 20.67 5.23
C MET A 69 1.09 21.66 4.43
N TRP A 70 0.60 22.90 4.28
CA TRP A 70 1.38 23.99 3.71
C TRP A 70 2.44 24.45 4.71
N ALA A 71 3.69 24.64 4.24
CA ALA A 71 4.84 24.92 5.07
C ALA A 71 4.95 23.88 6.21
N PRO A 72 5.23 22.62 5.89
CA PRO A 72 5.34 21.56 6.89
C PRO A 72 6.44 21.93 7.91
N PRO A 73 6.30 21.46 9.16
CA PRO A 73 7.32 21.67 10.17
C PRO A 73 8.65 21.09 9.65
N THR A 74 9.72 21.85 9.76
CA THR A 74 11.04 21.37 9.35
C THR A 74 11.51 20.30 10.32
N THR A 75 12.44 19.45 9.87
CA THR A 75 13.09 18.44 10.72
C THR A 75 13.96 19.04 11.85
N ASN A 76 13.86 20.36 12.08
CA ASN A 76 14.43 20.98 13.27
C ASN A 76 13.77 20.32 14.50
N PRO A 77 14.54 19.63 15.36
CA PRO A 77 14.00 18.87 16.49
C PRO A 77 13.19 19.71 17.51
N ASN A 78 13.17 21.01 17.36
CA ASN A 78 12.50 21.94 18.26
C ASN A 78 11.15 22.46 17.73
N GLN A 79 10.55 21.83 16.73
CA GLN A 79 9.21 22.21 16.29
C GLN A 79 8.13 21.25 16.83
N PRO A 80 7.34 21.67 17.80
CA PRO A 80 6.29 20.84 18.40
C PRO A 80 5.34 20.18 17.40
N ALA A 81 5.00 20.82 16.29
CA ALA A 81 4.16 20.24 15.27
C ALA A 81 4.72 18.96 14.61
N VAL A 82 6.06 18.74 14.61
CA VAL A 82 6.70 17.49 14.15
C VAL A 82 6.25 16.31 15.02
N TYR A 83 6.16 16.54 16.33
CA TYR A 83 5.76 15.49 17.27
C TYR A 83 4.29 15.12 17.14
N ALA A 84 3.43 16.03 16.66
CA ALA A 84 2.04 15.68 16.31
C ALA A 84 1.99 14.62 15.21
N PHE A 85 2.79 14.75 14.14
CA PHE A 85 2.92 13.70 13.13
C PHE A 85 3.55 12.43 13.69
N ALA A 86 4.62 12.57 14.51
CA ALA A 86 5.27 11.43 15.13
C ALA A 86 4.32 10.61 16.02
N MET A 87 3.41 11.25 16.76
CA MET A 87 2.39 10.56 17.57
C MET A 87 1.47 9.64 16.73
N TYR A 88 1.27 9.95 15.45
CA TYR A 88 0.50 9.09 14.52
C TYR A 88 1.36 8.09 13.75
N LEU A 89 2.62 8.41 13.45
CA LEU A 89 3.44 7.68 12.48
C LEU A 89 4.65 6.96 13.08
N ASN A 90 5.11 7.35 14.27
CA ASN A 90 6.34 6.83 14.90
C ASN A 90 6.42 7.24 16.39
N TYR A 91 5.41 6.91 17.17
CA TYR A 91 5.28 7.39 18.55
C TYR A 91 6.32 6.80 19.52
N ASP A 92 6.90 5.65 19.19
CA ASP A 92 7.90 4.93 20.00
C ASP A 92 9.35 5.08 19.45
N GLY A 93 9.53 5.77 18.34
CA GLY A 93 10.83 5.88 17.66
C GLY A 93 11.24 4.63 16.87
N LEU A 94 10.40 3.58 16.84
CA LEU A 94 10.64 2.30 16.18
C LEU A 94 9.74 2.09 14.95
N GLY A 95 8.95 3.09 14.58
CA GLY A 95 8.05 3.06 13.43
C GLY A 95 6.62 2.61 13.76
N SER A 96 6.27 2.45 15.03
CA SER A 96 4.90 2.10 15.41
C SER A 96 3.93 3.24 15.13
N ARG A 97 2.75 2.89 14.58
CA ARG A 97 1.74 3.83 14.09
C ARG A 97 0.45 3.79 14.89
N PHE A 98 -0.34 4.85 14.80
CA PHE A 98 -1.63 4.98 15.46
C PHE A 98 -2.63 3.90 15.03
N GLY A 99 -2.67 3.53 13.77
CA GLY A 99 -3.60 2.54 13.21
C GLY A 99 -4.39 3.12 12.06
N GLU A 100 -4.92 2.22 11.22
CA GLU A 100 -5.50 2.60 9.92
C GLU A 100 -7.01 2.42 9.88
N THR A 101 -7.59 1.61 10.79
CA THR A 101 -9.04 1.41 10.85
C THR A 101 -9.62 2.28 11.96
N SER A 102 -10.31 3.37 11.57
CA SER A 102 -10.95 4.28 12.53
C SER A 102 -12.03 3.57 13.34
N VAL A 103 -12.01 3.78 14.65
CA VAL A 103 -12.99 3.25 15.61
C VAL A 103 -13.73 4.41 16.26
N SER A 104 -15.02 4.22 16.54
CA SER A 104 -15.85 5.24 17.17
C SER A 104 -15.31 5.64 18.54
N ALA A 105 -15.02 6.92 18.70
CA ALA A 105 -14.60 7.52 19.97
C ALA A 105 -15.30 8.87 20.14
N THR A 106 -15.86 9.13 21.30
CA THR A 106 -16.66 10.33 21.59
C THR A 106 -16.26 10.98 22.89
N THR A 107 -16.43 12.29 22.97
CA THR A 107 -16.27 13.09 24.20
C THR A 107 -17.46 14.06 24.31
N GLU A 108 -17.79 14.45 25.54
CA GLU A 108 -18.88 15.41 25.79
C GLU A 108 -18.54 16.83 25.34
N ASN A 109 -17.26 17.20 25.38
CA ASN A 109 -16.81 18.54 25.00
C ASN A 109 -15.52 18.49 24.16
N PRO A 110 -15.65 18.40 22.82
CA PRO A 110 -14.50 18.35 21.92
C PRO A 110 -13.66 19.63 21.90
N ASP A 111 -14.18 20.77 22.38
CA ASP A 111 -13.39 22.00 22.48
C ASP A 111 -12.37 21.97 23.63
N THR A 112 -12.65 21.17 24.63
CA THR A 112 -11.76 21.01 25.81
C THR A 112 -10.86 19.80 25.68
N ILE A 113 -11.42 18.66 25.25
CA ILE A 113 -10.72 17.40 25.09
C ILE A 113 -11.21 16.68 23.83
N SER A 114 -10.30 16.32 22.93
CA SER A 114 -10.62 15.47 21.78
C SER A 114 -10.15 14.05 22.00
N ILE A 115 -10.87 13.11 21.45
CA ILE A 115 -10.50 11.69 21.47
C ILE A 115 -10.67 11.08 20.07
N PHE A 116 -9.69 10.29 19.66
CA PHE A 116 -9.71 9.51 18.42
C PHE A 116 -9.24 8.11 18.73
N ALA A 117 -9.80 7.12 18.05
CA ALA A 117 -9.38 5.74 18.21
C ALA A 117 -9.23 5.03 16.87
N ALA A 118 -8.31 4.09 16.82
CA ALA A 118 -8.09 3.24 15.64
C ALA A 118 -7.66 1.84 16.06
N GLN A 119 -8.01 0.86 15.25
CA GLN A 119 -7.46 -0.48 15.33
C GLN A 119 -6.28 -0.58 14.36
N ARG A 120 -5.20 -1.17 14.84
CA ARG A 120 -3.98 -1.48 14.07
C ARG A 120 -4.10 -2.84 13.40
N ASP A 121 -3.21 -3.11 12.45
CA ASP A 121 -3.14 -4.41 11.75
C ASP A 121 -2.82 -5.59 12.67
N ASP A 122 -2.14 -5.33 13.80
CA ASP A 122 -1.89 -6.33 14.85
C ASP A 122 -3.06 -6.49 15.84
N ASN A 123 -4.22 -5.91 15.50
CA ASN A 123 -5.44 -5.81 16.29
C ASN A 123 -5.33 -4.96 17.57
N ALA A 124 -4.20 -4.36 17.90
CA ALA A 124 -4.11 -3.44 19.02
C ALA A 124 -5.06 -2.24 18.82
N LEU A 125 -5.67 -1.80 19.92
CA LEU A 125 -6.48 -0.58 19.94
C LEU A 125 -5.60 0.59 20.37
N THR A 126 -5.57 1.63 19.57
CA THR A 126 -4.91 2.89 19.90
C THR A 126 -5.96 3.97 20.19
N ILE A 127 -5.72 4.77 21.22
CA ILE A 127 -6.62 5.86 21.64
C ILE A 127 -5.77 7.12 21.82
N MET A 128 -6.00 8.12 20.99
CA MET A 128 -5.36 9.42 21.05
C MET A 128 -6.26 10.39 21.81
N VAL A 129 -5.74 10.99 22.87
CA VAL A 129 -6.46 11.97 23.70
C VAL A 129 -5.70 13.28 23.69
N LEU A 130 -6.38 14.36 23.33
CA LEU A 130 -5.84 15.72 23.24
C LEU A 130 -6.47 16.59 24.30
N ASN A 131 -5.73 16.94 25.34
CA ASN A 131 -6.17 17.94 26.30
C ASN A 131 -5.79 19.34 25.78
N LYS A 132 -6.78 20.09 25.35
CA LYS A 132 -6.63 21.46 24.81
C LYS A 132 -6.67 22.53 25.89
N SER A 133 -7.09 22.17 27.10
CA SER A 133 -7.26 23.11 28.21
C SER A 133 -5.93 23.45 28.89
N THR A 134 -5.98 24.43 29.78
CA THR A 134 -4.84 24.87 30.62
C THR A 134 -4.78 24.18 31.98
N ALA A 135 -5.63 23.17 32.20
CA ALA A 135 -5.68 22.38 33.42
C ALA A 135 -5.49 20.90 33.12
N ASP A 136 -4.98 20.15 34.08
CA ASP A 136 -4.97 18.70 34.01
C ASP A 136 -6.41 18.16 34.09
N LEU A 137 -6.71 17.19 33.25
CA LEU A 137 -8.03 16.55 33.19
C LEU A 137 -7.91 15.07 33.49
N SER A 138 -8.69 14.57 34.43
CA SER A 138 -8.80 13.14 34.72
C SER A 138 -10.14 12.63 34.21
N ALA A 139 -10.11 11.55 33.44
CA ALA A 139 -11.32 10.95 32.89
C ALA A 139 -11.19 9.43 32.83
N PRO A 140 -12.29 8.69 33.10
CA PRO A 140 -12.40 7.30 32.72
C PRO A 140 -12.60 7.20 31.19
N ILE A 141 -11.89 6.25 30.56
CA ILE A 141 -12.09 5.89 29.16
C ILE A 141 -12.69 4.48 29.13
N PRO A 142 -14.00 4.35 28.95
CA PRO A 142 -14.63 3.05 28.77
C PRO A 142 -14.29 2.53 27.37
N VAL A 143 -13.80 1.28 27.34
CA VAL A 143 -13.45 0.56 26.10
C VAL A 143 -14.47 -0.58 25.94
N ALA A 144 -15.32 -0.46 24.91
CA ALA A 144 -16.35 -1.45 24.63
C ALA A 144 -15.95 -2.34 23.44
N ASN A 145 -16.38 -3.60 23.48
CA ASN A 145 -16.19 -4.56 22.39
C ASN A 145 -14.71 -4.84 22.02
N PHE A 146 -13.81 -4.66 22.98
CA PHE A 146 -12.39 -4.93 22.82
C PHE A 146 -11.86 -5.75 24.01
N GLN A 147 -11.09 -6.80 23.71
CA GLN A 147 -10.44 -7.64 24.72
C GLN A 147 -8.94 -7.30 24.71
N ALA A 148 -8.49 -6.66 25.78
CA ALA A 148 -7.08 -6.30 25.91
C ALA A 148 -6.26 -7.42 26.55
N ALA A 149 -5.10 -7.73 26.00
CA ALA A 149 -4.14 -8.70 26.53
C ALA A 149 -3.37 -8.20 27.76
N GLY A 150 -3.56 -6.96 28.17
CA GLY A 150 -2.81 -6.38 29.28
C GLY A 150 -3.12 -4.91 29.51
N ASN A 151 -2.17 -4.23 30.13
CA ASN A 151 -2.24 -2.81 30.43
C ASN A 151 -2.13 -1.95 29.17
N ALA A 152 -2.64 -0.72 29.22
CA ALA A 152 -2.47 0.27 28.18
C ALA A 152 -1.05 0.88 28.28
N GLN A 153 -0.23 0.75 27.26
CA GLN A 153 1.02 1.50 27.13
C GLN A 153 0.68 2.96 26.92
N VAL A 154 1.49 3.86 27.49
CA VAL A 154 1.23 5.30 27.44
C VAL A 154 2.39 6.04 26.79
N PHE A 155 2.09 6.78 25.72
CA PHE A 155 3.02 7.71 25.08
C PHE A 155 2.45 9.12 25.17
N GLN A 156 3.27 10.10 25.59
CA GLN A 156 2.79 11.44 25.85
C GLN A 156 3.75 12.50 25.29
N TYR A 157 3.18 13.50 24.65
CA TYR A 157 3.83 14.74 24.27
C TYR A 157 3.11 15.91 24.93
N SER A 158 3.84 16.77 25.67
CA SER A 158 3.24 17.86 26.44
C SER A 158 4.20 19.03 26.62
N ALA A 159 3.71 20.14 27.16
CA ALA A 159 4.51 21.32 27.49
C ALA A 159 5.66 21.02 28.49
N ALA A 160 5.61 19.92 29.23
CA ALA A 160 6.66 19.52 30.15
C ALA A 160 7.96 19.12 29.44
N ASN A 161 7.86 18.58 28.21
CA ASN A 161 9.02 18.26 27.38
C ASN A 161 8.66 18.43 25.89
N LEU A 162 9.07 19.54 25.28
CA LEU A 162 8.81 19.83 23.88
C LEU A 162 9.78 19.15 22.92
N ASN A 163 10.78 18.39 23.41
CA ASN A 163 11.85 17.82 22.60
C ASN A 163 11.72 16.30 22.41
N ALA A 164 10.73 15.65 23.01
CA ALA A 164 10.54 14.19 22.88
C ALA A 164 9.12 13.76 23.24
N ILE A 165 8.65 12.72 22.60
CA ILE A 165 7.55 11.90 23.08
C ILE A 165 8.09 11.04 24.23
N GLN A 166 7.39 11.02 25.33
CA GLN A 166 7.77 10.26 26.53
C GLN A 166 6.90 9.02 26.66
N GLN A 167 7.53 7.87 26.82
CA GLN A 167 6.82 6.66 27.25
C GLN A 167 6.70 6.73 28.79
N LEU A 168 5.47 6.61 29.27
CA LEU A 168 5.15 6.64 30.69
C LEU A 168 4.86 5.22 31.18
N SER A 169 4.62 5.08 32.51
CA SER A 169 4.17 3.80 33.07
C SER A 169 2.82 3.40 32.49
N ASP A 170 2.66 2.11 32.25
CA ASP A 170 1.41 1.55 31.73
C ASP A 170 0.24 1.79 32.69
N LEU A 171 -0.94 1.99 32.12
CA LEU A 171 -2.18 2.14 32.88
C LEU A 171 -2.98 0.84 32.87
N GLN A 172 -3.52 0.48 34.03
CA GLN A 172 -4.36 -0.71 34.13
C GLN A 172 -5.71 -0.51 33.44
N LEU A 173 -6.12 -1.52 32.67
CA LEU A 173 -7.49 -1.67 32.22
C LEU A 173 -8.27 -2.47 33.29
N SER A 174 -9.18 -1.84 34.00
CA SER A 174 -10.03 -2.46 35.02
C SER A 174 -11.48 -2.44 34.56
N SER A 175 -12.08 -3.64 34.45
CA SER A 175 -13.49 -3.78 34.00
C SER A 175 -13.81 -3.04 32.71
N GLY A 176 -12.87 -3.05 31.74
CA GLY A 176 -13.04 -2.36 30.47
C GLY A 176 -12.88 -0.82 30.55
N ILE A 177 -12.29 -0.29 31.64
CA ILE A 177 -12.09 1.15 31.82
C ILE A 177 -10.61 1.44 32.06
N VAL A 178 -10.04 2.38 31.31
CA VAL A 178 -8.74 2.98 31.58
C VAL A 178 -8.96 4.31 32.28
N ASN A 179 -8.47 4.45 33.51
CA ASN A 179 -8.49 5.73 34.23
C ASN A 179 -7.17 6.45 33.96
N ALA A 180 -7.24 7.62 33.36
CA ALA A 180 -6.07 8.40 32.97
C ALA A 180 -6.19 9.87 33.38
N THR A 181 -5.02 10.50 33.62
CA THR A 181 -4.90 11.94 33.78
C THR A 181 -4.11 12.49 32.60
N PHE A 182 -4.68 13.46 31.92
CA PHE A 182 -4.13 14.14 30.76
C PHE A 182 -3.64 15.51 31.19
N PRO A 183 -2.32 15.75 31.20
CA PRO A 183 -1.79 17.07 31.58
C PRO A 183 -2.36 18.21 30.73
N ALA A 184 -2.34 19.40 31.29
CA ALA A 184 -2.67 20.61 30.54
C ALA A 184 -1.89 20.68 29.22
N ARG A 185 -2.58 20.97 28.13
CA ARG A 185 -1.97 21.08 26.79
C ARG A 185 -1.08 19.87 26.45
N SER A 186 -1.69 18.71 26.31
CA SER A 186 -0.99 17.43 26.01
C SER A 186 -1.65 16.64 24.92
N ILE A 187 -0.84 15.83 24.26
CA ILE A 187 -1.20 14.77 23.34
C ILE A 187 -0.83 13.46 24.01
N THR A 188 -1.79 12.60 24.32
CA THR A 188 -1.55 11.30 24.97
C THR A 188 -2.08 10.18 24.10
N LEU A 189 -1.25 9.20 23.80
CA LEU A 189 -1.61 7.98 23.10
C LEU A 189 -1.61 6.82 24.07
N LEU A 190 -2.72 6.11 24.12
CA LEU A 190 -2.88 4.83 24.82
C LEU A 190 -2.84 3.73 23.77
N VAL A 191 -2.03 2.70 24.00
CA VAL A 191 -1.95 1.52 23.13
C VAL A 191 -2.35 0.30 23.96
N LEU A 192 -3.50 -0.29 23.65
CA LEU A 192 -4.01 -1.50 24.29
C LEU A 192 -3.71 -2.69 23.37
N PRO A 193 -2.81 -3.60 23.75
CA PRO A 193 -2.60 -4.82 22.98
C PRO A 193 -3.89 -5.67 23.01
N ALA A 194 -4.24 -6.25 21.86
CA ALA A 194 -5.38 -7.17 21.81
C ALA A 194 -5.04 -8.52 22.45
N GLU A 195 -6.02 -9.13 23.11
CA GLU A 195 -5.92 -10.56 23.40
C GLU A 195 -5.72 -11.31 22.09
N PRO A 196 -4.83 -12.30 22.03
CA PRO A 196 -4.76 -13.17 20.88
C PRO A 196 -6.15 -13.70 20.58
N SER A 197 -6.62 -13.54 19.34
CA SER A 197 -7.94 -14.05 18.96
C SER A 197 -8.04 -15.52 19.36
N SER A 198 -8.96 -15.84 20.26
CA SER A 198 -9.24 -17.24 20.65
C SER A 198 -9.91 -18.02 19.52
N LEU A 199 -10.38 -17.31 18.48
CA LEU A 199 -10.89 -17.96 17.28
C LEU A 199 -9.70 -18.47 16.46
N PRO A 200 -9.68 -19.75 16.10
CA PRO A 200 -8.61 -20.26 15.25
C PRO A 200 -8.58 -19.48 13.94
N VAL A 201 -7.40 -18.97 13.56
CA VAL A 201 -7.20 -18.37 12.25
C VAL A 201 -7.60 -19.40 11.21
N PRO A 202 -8.56 -19.12 10.32
CA PRO A 202 -8.97 -20.10 9.32
C PRO A 202 -7.78 -20.47 8.44
N GLN A 203 -7.61 -21.79 8.18
CA GLN A 203 -6.53 -22.25 7.34
C GLN A 203 -6.63 -21.62 5.95
N PRO A 204 -5.56 -21.02 5.41
CA PRO A 204 -5.52 -20.56 4.04
C PRO A 204 -5.63 -21.72 3.06
N VAL A 205 -6.38 -21.53 1.98
CA VAL A 205 -6.54 -22.54 0.92
C VAL A 205 -6.19 -21.91 -0.41
N ILE A 206 -5.18 -22.45 -1.10
CA ILE A 206 -4.81 -22.06 -2.45
C ILE A 206 -5.66 -22.83 -3.44
N LEU A 207 -6.32 -22.13 -4.34
CA LEU A 207 -7.14 -22.72 -5.41
C LEU A 207 -6.46 -22.63 -6.79
N ALA A 208 -5.68 -21.59 -7.03
CA ALA A 208 -4.95 -21.40 -8.27
C ALA A 208 -3.70 -20.51 -8.04
N VAL A 209 -2.67 -20.75 -8.85
CA VAL A 209 -1.47 -19.93 -8.98
C VAL A 209 -1.23 -19.72 -10.46
N GLY A 210 -1.08 -18.46 -10.89
CA GLY A 210 -0.83 -18.15 -12.30
C GLY A 210 -0.24 -16.77 -12.47
N SER A 211 0.10 -16.44 -13.72
CA SER A 211 0.67 -15.13 -14.08
C SER A 211 -0.24 -13.98 -13.63
N SER A 212 0.29 -12.94 -13.00
CA SER A 212 -0.49 -11.75 -12.66
C SER A 212 -0.83 -10.89 -13.88
N ALA A 213 -0.16 -11.12 -15.01
CA ALA A 213 -0.42 -10.38 -16.25
C ALA A 213 -1.45 -11.04 -17.16
N SER A 214 -1.52 -12.38 -17.21
CA SER A 214 -2.41 -13.11 -18.13
C SER A 214 -3.41 -14.03 -17.42
N TYR A 215 -3.22 -14.28 -16.13
CA TYR A 215 -3.96 -15.27 -15.31
C TYR A 215 -3.85 -16.73 -15.81
N ALA A 216 -2.90 -17.01 -16.70
CA ALA A 216 -2.60 -18.38 -17.11
C ALA A 216 -2.00 -19.17 -15.94
N THR A 217 -2.50 -20.38 -15.69
CA THR A 217 -2.19 -21.20 -14.50
C THR A 217 -1.40 -22.47 -14.81
N ASN A 218 -0.83 -22.62 -16.00
CA ASN A 218 -0.15 -23.81 -16.48
C ASN A 218 1.26 -24.00 -15.92
N ALA A 219 1.95 -22.93 -15.62
CA ALA A 219 3.28 -22.94 -15.01
C ALA A 219 3.58 -21.57 -14.42
N VAL A 220 4.66 -21.50 -13.62
CA VAL A 220 5.30 -20.25 -13.18
C VAL A 220 6.76 -20.24 -13.60
N SER A 221 7.39 -19.07 -13.66
CA SER A 221 8.82 -18.92 -13.94
C SER A 221 9.53 -18.11 -12.85
N PRO A 222 10.86 -18.30 -12.67
CA PRO A 222 11.65 -17.47 -11.76
C PRO A 222 11.47 -15.99 -12.06
N GLY A 223 11.33 -15.15 -11.04
CA GLY A 223 11.14 -13.72 -11.16
C GLY A 223 9.73 -13.30 -11.58
N GLU A 224 8.84 -14.20 -12.02
CA GLU A 224 7.49 -13.86 -12.44
C GLU A 224 6.66 -13.27 -11.31
N ILE A 225 5.89 -12.21 -11.59
CA ILE A 225 4.85 -11.78 -10.68
C ILE A 225 3.62 -12.65 -10.89
N VAL A 226 3.23 -13.39 -9.86
CA VAL A 226 2.09 -14.30 -9.90
C VAL A 226 0.92 -13.78 -9.08
N ALA A 227 -0.30 -14.14 -9.51
CA ALA A 227 -1.52 -14.03 -8.73
C ALA A 227 -1.85 -15.40 -8.13
N ILE A 228 -2.15 -15.42 -6.84
CA ILE A 228 -2.55 -16.60 -6.07
C ILE A 228 -4.00 -16.38 -5.63
N PHE A 229 -4.89 -17.26 -6.03
CA PHE A 229 -6.32 -17.21 -5.72
C PHE A 229 -6.68 -18.27 -4.70
N GLY A 230 -7.62 -17.94 -3.81
CA GLY A 230 -8.04 -18.89 -2.79
C GLY A 230 -9.01 -18.33 -1.78
N THR A 231 -9.04 -18.93 -0.60
CA THR A 231 -9.85 -18.45 0.53
C THR A 231 -8.98 -18.31 1.76
N ASN A 232 -9.31 -17.34 2.60
CA ASN A 232 -8.58 -16.99 3.83
C ASN A 232 -7.09 -16.65 3.56
N LEU A 233 -6.79 -16.06 2.39
CA LEU A 233 -5.41 -15.81 1.98
C LEU A 233 -4.82 -14.53 2.60
N GLY A 234 -5.63 -13.69 3.22
CA GLY A 234 -5.15 -12.42 3.77
C GLY A 234 -6.24 -11.61 4.46
N PRO A 235 -5.97 -10.33 4.75
CA PRO A 235 -6.91 -9.44 5.41
C PRO A 235 -8.13 -9.13 4.52
N ALA A 236 -9.22 -8.68 5.15
CA ALA A 236 -10.43 -8.26 4.43
C ALA A 236 -10.19 -7.00 3.57
N THR A 237 -9.29 -6.12 3.99
CA THR A 237 -8.88 -4.92 3.27
C THR A 237 -7.54 -5.17 2.56
N LEU A 238 -7.35 -4.53 1.41
CA LEU A 238 -6.12 -4.69 0.62
C LEU A 238 -4.90 -4.16 1.41
N ALA A 239 -3.94 -5.04 1.66
CA ALA A 239 -2.60 -4.69 2.15
C ALA A 239 -1.64 -4.63 0.94
N GLY A 240 -1.11 -3.45 0.64
CA GLY A 240 -0.14 -3.23 -0.44
C GLY A 240 1.27 -3.70 -0.08
N SER A 241 2.18 -3.62 -1.05
CA SER A 241 3.60 -3.92 -0.84
C SER A 241 4.21 -3.05 0.27
N GLN A 242 5.08 -3.65 1.06
CA GLN A 242 5.92 -2.95 2.03
C GLN A 242 7.36 -2.94 1.51
N LEU A 243 8.11 -1.89 1.85
CA LEU A 243 9.55 -1.86 1.57
C LEU A 243 10.33 -2.35 2.78
N THR A 244 11.50 -2.94 2.52
CA THR A 244 12.50 -3.16 3.57
C THR A 244 12.97 -1.82 4.15
N PRO A 245 13.50 -1.77 5.38
CA PRO A 245 13.90 -0.52 6.02
C PRO A 245 14.93 0.32 5.24
N ASP A 246 15.75 -0.32 4.41
CA ASP A 246 16.70 0.34 3.50
C ASP A 246 16.06 0.85 2.21
N GLY A 247 14.76 0.53 1.98
CA GLY A 247 14.00 0.94 0.80
C GLY A 247 14.39 0.24 -0.50
N GLY A 248 15.32 -0.73 -0.45
CA GLY A 248 15.88 -1.37 -1.64
C GLY A 248 15.09 -2.58 -2.15
N TYR A 249 14.18 -3.12 -1.35
CA TYR A 249 13.47 -4.37 -1.66
C TYR A 249 12.01 -4.31 -1.25
N PHE A 250 11.16 -5.08 -1.94
CA PHE A 250 9.85 -5.43 -1.42
C PHE A 250 9.99 -6.42 -0.28
N ALA A 251 9.25 -6.20 0.81
CA ALA A 251 9.25 -7.10 1.96
C ALA A 251 8.63 -8.47 1.60
N GLN A 252 9.06 -9.50 2.33
CA GLN A 252 8.57 -10.87 2.18
C GLN A 252 7.25 -11.13 2.90
N SER A 253 6.66 -10.09 3.51
CA SER A 253 5.35 -10.15 4.14
C SER A 253 4.62 -8.83 4.00
N THR A 254 3.28 -8.88 3.94
CA THR A 254 2.38 -7.73 4.01
C THR A 254 1.05 -8.16 4.60
N GLY A 255 0.40 -7.33 5.43
CA GLY A 255 -0.88 -7.67 6.08
C GLY A 255 -0.84 -8.98 6.87
N ASN A 256 0.28 -9.30 7.53
CA ASN A 256 0.53 -10.57 8.24
C ASN A 256 0.44 -11.83 7.34
N VAL A 257 0.73 -11.66 6.05
CA VAL A 257 0.74 -12.72 5.05
C VAL A 257 2.13 -12.86 4.45
N SER A 258 2.57 -14.09 4.27
CA SER A 258 3.77 -14.43 3.51
C SER A 258 3.52 -15.59 2.56
N VAL A 259 4.30 -15.65 1.50
CA VAL A 259 4.26 -16.71 0.49
C VAL A 259 5.64 -17.32 0.34
N SER A 260 5.72 -18.64 0.15
CA SER A 260 6.98 -19.28 -0.20
C SER A 260 6.81 -20.29 -1.33
N PHE A 261 7.87 -20.48 -2.10
CA PHE A 261 8.01 -21.46 -3.18
C PHE A 261 9.14 -22.42 -2.82
N ASN A 262 8.83 -23.69 -2.59
CA ASN A 262 9.80 -24.68 -2.09
C ASN A 262 10.53 -24.24 -0.80
N GLY A 263 9.88 -23.42 0.03
CA GLY A 263 10.47 -22.85 1.26
C GLY A 263 11.25 -21.55 1.05
N TYR A 264 11.54 -21.13 -0.18
CA TYR A 264 12.12 -19.81 -0.46
C TYR A 264 11.06 -18.73 -0.33
N PRO A 265 11.28 -17.70 0.49
CA PRO A 265 10.26 -16.65 0.70
C PRO A 265 10.14 -15.74 -0.53
N ALA A 266 8.91 -15.43 -0.90
CA ALA A 266 8.58 -14.54 -2.01
C ALA A 266 8.46 -13.08 -1.55
N ALA A 267 8.86 -12.13 -2.40
CA ALA A 267 8.57 -10.72 -2.19
C ALA A 267 7.08 -10.44 -2.46
N MET A 268 6.40 -9.78 -1.51
CA MET A 268 4.96 -9.57 -1.57
C MET A 268 4.60 -8.28 -2.32
N VAL A 269 3.67 -8.38 -3.26
CA VAL A 269 3.14 -7.23 -4.00
C VAL A 269 1.86 -6.71 -3.33
N TYR A 270 0.94 -7.60 -2.98
CA TYR A 270 -0.24 -7.28 -2.16
C TYR A 270 -0.86 -8.53 -1.55
N ALA A 271 -1.73 -8.32 -0.56
CA ALA A 271 -2.54 -9.38 0.05
C ALA A 271 -3.96 -8.88 0.33
N VAL A 272 -4.95 -9.72 0.01
CA VAL A 272 -6.36 -9.57 0.38
C VAL A 272 -6.99 -10.96 0.56
N ALA A 273 -8.15 -11.05 1.21
CA ALA A 273 -8.75 -12.31 1.64
C ALA A 273 -8.88 -13.41 0.55
N GLY A 274 -9.12 -13.03 -0.70
CA GLY A 274 -9.32 -13.95 -1.83
C GLY A 274 -8.17 -14.01 -2.84
N GLN A 275 -7.18 -13.12 -2.73
CA GLN A 275 -6.13 -13.00 -3.74
C GLN A 275 -4.84 -12.41 -3.16
N LEU A 276 -3.71 -12.94 -3.60
CA LEU A 276 -2.37 -12.41 -3.33
C LEU A 276 -1.64 -12.15 -4.64
N ALA A 277 -0.64 -11.27 -4.60
CA ALA A 277 0.38 -11.23 -5.64
C ALA A 277 1.77 -11.23 -5.00
N ALA A 278 2.67 -12.00 -5.59
CA ALA A 278 4.04 -12.17 -5.13
C ALA A 278 4.99 -12.39 -6.30
N VAL A 279 6.26 -12.09 -6.09
CA VAL A 279 7.35 -12.39 -7.05
C VAL A 279 7.86 -13.79 -6.77
N VAL A 280 7.86 -14.65 -7.77
CA VAL A 280 8.43 -16.01 -7.67
C VAL A 280 9.95 -15.92 -7.43
N PRO A 281 10.49 -16.49 -6.35
CA PRO A 281 11.93 -16.47 -6.08
C PRO A 281 12.74 -17.06 -7.24
N TYR A 282 13.92 -16.51 -7.50
CA TYR A 282 14.81 -17.01 -8.58
C TYR A 282 15.32 -18.43 -8.31
N GLU A 283 15.34 -18.85 -7.05
CA GLU A 283 15.65 -20.23 -6.61
C GLU A 283 14.60 -21.26 -7.08
N ALA A 284 13.42 -20.83 -7.51
CA ALA A 284 12.43 -21.74 -8.11
C ALA A 284 12.98 -22.49 -9.34
N ALA A 285 13.95 -21.90 -10.04
CA ALA A 285 14.66 -22.55 -11.16
C ALA A 285 15.41 -23.86 -10.78
N LEU A 286 15.63 -24.07 -9.49
CA LEU A 286 16.33 -25.29 -9.01
C LEU A 286 15.46 -26.56 -9.09
N ALA A 287 14.17 -26.43 -9.39
CA ALA A 287 13.24 -27.54 -9.44
C ALA A 287 12.28 -27.43 -10.65
N GLN A 288 11.75 -28.56 -11.10
CA GLN A 288 10.73 -28.60 -12.16
C GLN A 288 9.30 -28.29 -11.65
N THR A 289 9.12 -28.31 -10.35
CA THR A 289 7.85 -28.07 -9.69
C THR A 289 8.10 -27.30 -8.40
N ALA A 290 7.28 -26.29 -8.13
CA ALA A 290 7.29 -25.54 -6.89
C ALA A 290 6.10 -25.89 -6.00
N ALA A 291 6.37 -26.16 -4.72
CA ALA A 291 5.36 -26.22 -3.67
C ALA A 291 5.11 -24.81 -3.15
N VAL A 292 3.99 -24.23 -3.52
CA VAL A 292 3.58 -22.89 -3.07
C VAL A 292 2.84 -23.02 -1.74
N THR A 293 3.26 -22.28 -0.72
CA THR A 293 2.54 -22.20 0.57
C THR A 293 2.28 -20.74 0.93
N VAL A 294 1.13 -20.51 1.51
CA VAL A 294 0.72 -19.22 2.07
C VAL A 294 0.64 -19.35 3.57
N GLU A 295 1.21 -18.41 4.30
CA GLU A 295 1.07 -18.33 5.75
C GLU A 295 0.36 -17.03 6.13
N VAL A 296 -0.73 -17.13 6.89
CA VAL A 296 -1.54 -15.99 7.36
C VAL A 296 -1.57 -16.05 8.88
N GLN A 297 -1.03 -15.01 9.54
CA GLN A 297 -0.98 -14.93 11.01
C GLN A 297 -0.41 -16.21 11.67
N GLY A 298 0.62 -16.81 11.05
CA GLY A 298 1.27 -18.03 11.53
C GLY A 298 0.57 -19.35 11.15
N VAL A 299 -0.61 -19.30 10.52
CA VAL A 299 -1.30 -20.51 10.01
C VAL A 299 -0.95 -20.74 8.55
N ARG A 300 -0.43 -21.93 8.26
CA ARG A 300 0.08 -22.29 6.93
C ARG A 300 -0.95 -23.10 6.13
N SER A 301 -1.05 -22.80 4.82
CA SER A 301 -1.83 -23.59 3.86
C SER A 301 -1.22 -24.98 3.63
N ALA A 302 -2.01 -25.90 3.09
CA ALA A 302 -1.46 -27.04 2.38
C ALA A 302 -0.62 -26.55 1.18
N PRO A 303 0.46 -27.27 0.79
CA PRO A 303 1.24 -26.90 -0.37
C PRO A 303 0.44 -27.08 -1.66
N PHE A 304 0.47 -26.08 -2.54
CA PHE A 304 -0.09 -26.14 -3.89
C PHE A 304 1.04 -26.35 -4.89
N MET A 305 0.97 -27.43 -5.65
CA MET A 305 2.04 -27.81 -6.59
C MET A 305 1.81 -27.12 -7.95
N VAL A 306 2.83 -26.39 -8.44
CA VAL A 306 2.79 -25.73 -9.75
C VAL A 306 4.03 -26.07 -10.55
N PRO A 307 3.94 -26.38 -11.85
CA PRO A 307 5.12 -26.58 -12.71
C PRO A 307 5.98 -25.32 -12.79
N VAL A 308 7.29 -25.48 -12.86
CA VAL A 308 8.23 -24.39 -13.11
C VAL A 308 8.78 -24.50 -14.53
N ALA A 309 8.64 -23.43 -15.30
CA ALA A 309 9.17 -23.29 -16.66
C ALA A 309 10.36 -22.32 -16.67
N ALA A 310 11.19 -22.39 -17.72
CA ALA A 310 12.30 -21.47 -17.89
C ALA A 310 11.86 -20.02 -18.07
N ALA A 311 10.71 -19.78 -18.72
CA ALA A 311 10.04 -18.49 -18.84
C ALA A 311 8.53 -18.72 -19.03
N VAL A 312 7.71 -17.80 -18.53
CA VAL A 312 6.24 -17.74 -18.70
C VAL A 312 5.87 -16.29 -19.08
N PRO A 313 6.28 -15.83 -20.29
CA PRO A 313 6.14 -14.44 -20.66
C PRO A 313 4.67 -14.02 -20.74
N ALA A 314 4.31 -12.86 -20.16
CA ALA A 314 2.96 -12.29 -20.22
C ALA A 314 3.02 -10.75 -20.17
N ILE A 315 2.20 -10.08 -21.00
CA ILE A 315 2.08 -8.62 -21.06
C ILE A 315 1.01 -8.17 -20.08
N PHE A 316 1.31 -7.19 -19.25
CA PHE A 316 0.29 -6.54 -18.41
C PHE A 316 -0.71 -5.78 -19.28
N THR A 317 -1.97 -5.73 -18.85
CA THR A 317 -3.02 -4.98 -19.53
C THR A 317 -3.45 -3.76 -18.73
N ALA A 318 -3.93 -2.72 -19.43
CA ALA A 318 -4.26 -1.43 -18.83
C ALA A 318 -5.37 -1.51 -17.78
N ASP A 319 -6.27 -2.50 -17.90
CA ASP A 319 -7.39 -2.76 -17.00
C ASP A 319 -7.19 -3.98 -16.10
N ALA A 320 -5.98 -4.55 -16.09
CA ALA A 320 -5.62 -5.77 -15.36
C ALA A 320 -6.52 -6.98 -15.69
N SER A 321 -7.13 -7.06 -16.89
CA SER A 321 -7.98 -8.17 -17.31
C SER A 321 -7.21 -9.36 -17.90
N GLY A 322 -5.94 -9.15 -18.27
CA GLY A 322 -5.13 -10.11 -19.03
C GLY A 322 -5.42 -10.12 -20.54
N HIS A 323 -6.31 -9.28 -21.02
CA HIS A 323 -6.73 -9.20 -22.43
C HIS A 323 -6.93 -7.74 -22.87
N GLY A 324 -7.00 -7.49 -24.18
CA GLY A 324 -7.28 -6.17 -24.71
C GLY A 324 -6.09 -5.23 -24.72
N GLN A 325 -6.27 -3.97 -24.34
CA GLN A 325 -5.22 -2.96 -24.39
C GLN A 325 -4.07 -3.30 -23.44
N GLY A 326 -2.86 -3.45 -23.96
CA GLY A 326 -1.66 -3.65 -23.16
C GLY A 326 -1.32 -2.43 -22.29
N ALA A 327 -0.67 -2.65 -21.15
CA ALA A 327 -0.02 -1.61 -20.36
C ALA A 327 1.22 -1.12 -21.12
N ILE A 328 0.99 -0.23 -22.07
CA ILE A 328 1.98 0.22 -23.07
C ILE A 328 2.02 1.74 -23.05
N GLN A 329 3.24 2.29 -23.17
CA GLN A 329 3.46 3.72 -23.38
C GLN A 329 3.95 3.98 -24.80
N ASN A 330 3.56 5.12 -25.34
CA ASN A 330 4.08 5.67 -26.58
C ASN A 330 5.52 6.20 -26.37
N GLN A 331 6.19 6.58 -27.45
CA GLN A 331 7.55 7.11 -27.40
C GLN A 331 7.70 8.36 -26.51
N ASP A 332 6.65 9.15 -26.36
CA ASP A 332 6.59 10.34 -25.49
C ASP A 332 6.21 10.02 -24.04
N LEU A 333 6.20 8.74 -23.66
CA LEU A 333 5.82 8.20 -22.36
C LEU A 333 4.34 8.38 -21.98
N THR A 334 3.50 8.84 -22.88
CA THR A 334 2.05 8.86 -22.68
C THR A 334 1.45 7.46 -22.81
N LEU A 335 0.34 7.19 -22.11
CA LEU A 335 -0.33 5.90 -22.23
C LEU A 335 -0.89 5.68 -23.63
N ASN A 336 -0.58 4.49 -24.20
CA ASN A 336 -1.15 4.07 -25.48
C ASN A 336 -2.63 3.70 -25.28
N SER A 337 -3.46 4.16 -26.19
CA SER A 337 -4.88 3.85 -26.23
C SER A 337 -5.45 4.12 -27.62
N SER A 338 -6.69 3.73 -27.88
CA SER A 338 -7.40 4.07 -29.13
C SER A 338 -7.53 5.59 -29.37
N LEU A 339 -7.53 6.39 -28.30
CA LEU A 339 -7.55 7.86 -28.36
C LEU A 339 -6.15 8.46 -28.50
N ASN A 340 -5.12 7.71 -28.14
CA ASN A 340 -3.71 8.13 -28.21
C ASN A 340 -2.85 7.01 -28.82
N PRO A 341 -3.03 6.68 -30.11
CA PRO A 341 -2.34 5.56 -30.75
C PRO A 341 -0.86 5.88 -31.06
N ALA A 342 -0.02 4.85 -31.01
CA ALA A 342 1.38 4.92 -31.39
C ALA A 342 1.54 5.14 -32.89
N THR A 343 2.53 5.92 -33.30
CA THR A 343 2.86 6.10 -34.72
C THR A 343 3.78 4.96 -35.19
N ARG A 344 3.50 4.41 -36.38
CA ARG A 344 4.39 3.42 -37.00
C ARG A 344 5.80 4.00 -37.18
N GLY A 345 6.82 3.20 -36.87
CA GLY A 345 8.24 3.60 -36.89
C GLY A 345 8.71 4.22 -35.56
N GLN A 346 7.82 4.52 -34.61
CA GLN A 346 8.18 4.99 -33.28
C GLN A 346 8.33 3.83 -32.29
N VAL A 347 9.06 4.08 -31.21
CA VAL A 347 9.24 3.14 -30.11
C VAL A 347 8.01 3.13 -29.22
N ILE A 348 7.60 1.95 -28.76
CA ILE A 348 6.66 1.75 -27.66
C ILE A 348 7.36 1.06 -26.50
N VAL A 349 6.90 1.32 -25.28
CA VAL A 349 7.36 0.68 -24.04
C VAL A 349 6.27 -0.27 -23.57
N ILE A 350 6.58 -1.56 -23.51
CA ILE A 350 5.68 -2.62 -23.09
C ILE A 350 6.10 -3.08 -21.70
N TYR A 351 5.16 -3.18 -20.75
CA TYR A 351 5.39 -3.75 -19.45
C TYR A 351 4.87 -5.18 -19.38
N ALA A 352 5.73 -6.07 -18.87
CA ALA A 352 5.52 -7.52 -18.89
C ALA A 352 6.10 -8.19 -17.64
N THR A 353 5.89 -9.49 -17.51
CA THR A 353 6.49 -10.36 -16.49
C THR A 353 6.80 -11.74 -17.06
N GLY A 354 7.41 -12.62 -16.26
CA GLY A 354 7.66 -14.01 -16.62
C GLY A 354 8.96 -14.23 -17.41
N GLU A 355 9.95 -13.40 -17.13
CA GLU A 355 11.23 -13.35 -17.82
C GLU A 355 12.13 -14.58 -17.57
N GLY A 356 11.91 -15.31 -16.49
CA GLY A 356 12.79 -16.40 -16.08
C GLY A 356 14.11 -15.92 -15.49
N GLN A 357 15.14 -16.75 -15.54
CA GLN A 357 16.48 -16.37 -15.10
C GLN A 357 17.05 -15.23 -15.94
N THR A 358 17.86 -14.36 -15.30
CA THR A 358 18.41 -13.16 -15.94
C THR A 358 19.95 -13.11 -15.87
N THR A 359 20.52 -12.23 -16.68
CA THR A 359 21.94 -11.88 -16.65
C THR A 359 22.08 -10.34 -16.64
N PRO A 360 22.73 -9.73 -15.62
CA PRO A 360 23.14 -10.34 -14.34
C PRO A 360 22.00 -11.05 -13.61
N PRO A 361 22.31 -11.99 -12.70
CA PRO A 361 21.29 -12.72 -11.95
C PRO A 361 20.31 -11.78 -11.25
N GLY A 362 19.03 -12.09 -11.33
CA GLY A 362 17.98 -11.39 -10.61
C GLY A 362 18.13 -11.58 -9.09
N VAL A 363 17.60 -10.64 -8.34
CA VAL A 363 17.56 -10.67 -6.87
C VAL A 363 16.11 -10.48 -6.44
N ASP A 364 15.63 -11.37 -5.59
CA ASP A 364 14.24 -11.40 -5.14
C ASP A 364 13.78 -10.09 -4.50
N GLY A 365 12.71 -9.55 -5.01
CA GLY A 365 12.09 -8.33 -4.48
C GLY A 365 12.90 -7.04 -4.65
N ARG A 366 14.08 -7.06 -5.26
CA ARG A 366 14.92 -5.88 -5.42
C ARG A 366 14.26 -4.84 -6.32
N ILE A 367 14.29 -3.57 -5.91
CA ILE A 367 13.94 -2.44 -6.76
C ILE A 367 15.16 -2.11 -7.64
N GLN A 368 14.95 -2.04 -8.95
CA GLN A 368 16.01 -1.88 -9.92
C GLN A 368 16.30 -0.41 -10.21
N TYR A 369 17.45 0.09 -9.78
CA TYR A 369 17.86 1.47 -10.03
C TYR A 369 18.89 1.57 -11.16
N ASP A 370 19.84 0.67 -11.21
CA ASP A 370 21.09 0.81 -11.99
C ASP A 370 21.53 -0.45 -12.74
N VAL A 371 20.94 -1.60 -12.45
CA VAL A 371 21.34 -2.89 -13.05
C VAL A 371 20.36 -3.31 -14.13
N LYS A 372 20.83 -3.46 -15.36
CA LYS A 372 20.05 -3.96 -16.49
C LYS A 372 20.12 -5.49 -16.55
N SER A 373 19.39 -6.18 -15.67
CA SER A 373 19.28 -7.65 -15.76
C SER A 373 18.31 -8.01 -16.87
N ALA A 374 18.81 -8.65 -17.91
CA ALA A 374 18.03 -9.09 -19.06
C ALA A 374 17.71 -10.59 -18.96
N PRO A 375 16.61 -11.08 -19.53
CA PRO A 375 16.33 -12.50 -19.63
C PRO A 375 17.49 -13.27 -20.27
N VAL A 376 17.81 -14.47 -19.77
CA VAL A 376 18.81 -15.34 -20.39
C VAL A 376 18.34 -15.80 -21.78
N GLY A 377 17.03 -16.04 -21.92
CA GLY A 377 16.41 -16.36 -23.21
C GLY A 377 16.33 -15.14 -24.13
N ALA A 378 16.56 -15.33 -25.43
CA ALA A 378 16.43 -14.27 -26.41
C ALA A 378 15.01 -13.69 -26.43
N CYS A 379 14.91 -12.35 -26.39
CA CYS A 379 13.66 -11.61 -26.44
C CYS A 379 13.30 -11.22 -27.88
N SER A 380 12.05 -11.46 -28.29
CA SER A 380 11.51 -11.00 -29.57
C SER A 380 10.09 -10.49 -29.43
N VAL A 381 9.67 -9.53 -30.29
CA VAL A 381 8.36 -8.90 -30.25
C VAL A 381 7.69 -9.01 -31.61
N SER A 382 6.38 -9.27 -31.62
CA SER A 382 5.54 -9.21 -32.80
C SER A 382 4.43 -8.17 -32.58
N ILE A 383 4.25 -7.26 -33.53
CA ILE A 383 3.22 -6.24 -33.52
C ILE A 383 2.46 -6.29 -34.85
N GLY A 384 1.13 -6.47 -34.81
CA GLY A 384 0.32 -6.59 -36.01
C GLY A 384 0.72 -7.77 -36.92
N GLY A 385 1.23 -8.86 -36.32
CA GLY A 385 1.72 -10.05 -37.02
C GLY A 385 3.09 -9.90 -37.68
N LYS A 386 3.80 -8.79 -37.46
CA LYS A 386 5.17 -8.59 -37.96
C LYS A 386 6.18 -8.50 -36.82
N SER A 387 7.37 -9.03 -37.07
CA SER A 387 8.50 -8.88 -36.15
C SER A 387 8.86 -7.40 -35.99
N ALA A 388 9.02 -6.97 -34.74
CA ALA A 388 9.44 -5.63 -34.35
C ALA A 388 10.91 -5.64 -33.95
N THR A 389 11.63 -4.55 -34.21
CA THR A 389 12.98 -4.34 -33.67
C THR A 389 12.84 -4.09 -32.17
N VAL A 390 13.63 -4.82 -31.35
CA VAL A 390 13.67 -4.67 -29.90
C VAL A 390 14.94 -3.91 -29.53
N ASP A 391 14.78 -2.72 -28.96
CA ASP A 391 15.91 -1.87 -28.56
C ASP A 391 16.28 -2.10 -27.08
N TYR A 392 15.33 -2.60 -26.28
CA TYR A 392 15.52 -2.89 -24.87
C TYR A 392 14.62 -4.05 -24.45
N CYS A 393 15.15 -4.99 -23.67
CA CYS A 393 14.38 -6.03 -23.01
C CYS A 393 15.12 -6.43 -21.73
N ALA A 394 14.77 -5.79 -20.62
CA ALA A 394 15.38 -6.02 -19.31
C ALA A 394 14.43 -5.53 -18.21
N PHE A 395 14.83 -5.62 -16.96
CA PHE A 395 14.04 -5.10 -15.84
C PHE A 395 13.66 -3.64 -16.05
N ALA A 396 12.44 -3.30 -15.65
CA ALA A 396 11.95 -1.93 -15.65
C ALA A 396 12.67 -1.11 -14.57
N PRO A 397 13.28 0.04 -14.91
CA PRO A 397 13.90 0.92 -13.92
C PRO A 397 12.88 1.41 -12.88
N TYR A 398 13.29 1.44 -11.61
CA TYR A 398 12.49 1.85 -10.44
C TYR A 398 11.32 0.91 -10.09
N GLU A 399 11.23 -0.23 -10.77
CA GLU A 399 10.26 -1.27 -10.48
C GLU A 399 10.90 -2.43 -9.74
N VAL A 400 10.06 -3.26 -9.11
CA VAL A 400 10.51 -4.49 -8.47
C VAL A 400 10.98 -5.52 -9.51
N SER A 401 11.95 -6.34 -9.17
CA SER A 401 12.35 -7.52 -9.97
C SER A 401 11.09 -8.34 -10.31
N GLY A 402 10.95 -8.71 -11.59
CA GLY A 402 9.74 -9.35 -12.10
C GLY A 402 8.89 -8.44 -12.97
N VAL A 403 9.11 -7.12 -12.94
CA VAL A 403 8.57 -6.20 -13.94
C VAL A 403 9.60 -6.06 -15.07
N LEU A 404 9.27 -6.57 -16.24
CA LEU A 404 10.07 -6.48 -17.45
C LEU A 404 9.63 -5.28 -18.29
N GLN A 405 10.57 -4.45 -18.73
CA GLN A 405 10.34 -3.42 -19.73
C GLN A 405 10.88 -3.88 -21.09
N ILE A 406 10.07 -3.70 -22.13
CA ILE A 406 10.45 -4.01 -23.49
C ILE A 406 10.21 -2.78 -24.37
N ASN A 407 11.28 -2.26 -24.99
CA ASN A 407 11.16 -1.16 -25.96
C ASN A 407 11.22 -1.76 -27.36
N ALA A 408 10.14 -1.57 -28.12
CA ALA A 408 10.02 -2.13 -29.47
C ALA A 408 9.57 -1.08 -30.47
N VAL A 409 10.15 -1.13 -31.67
CA VAL A 409 9.79 -0.24 -32.79
C VAL A 409 8.53 -0.77 -33.48
N VAL A 410 7.48 0.04 -33.57
CA VAL A 410 6.25 -0.32 -34.29
C VAL A 410 6.55 -0.49 -35.78
N PRO A 411 6.32 -1.67 -36.38
CA PRO A 411 6.63 -1.89 -37.82
C PRO A 411 5.82 -0.97 -38.73
N THR A 412 6.46 -0.44 -39.78
CA THR A 412 5.83 0.51 -40.72
C THR A 412 4.77 -0.11 -41.63
N GLY A 413 4.82 -1.41 -41.83
CA GLY A 413 3.94 -2.11 -42.79
C GLY A 413 2.78 -2.86 -42.14
N ILE A 414 2.26 -2.44 -41.02
CA ILE A 414 1.11 -3.04 -40.31
C ILE A 414 -0.15 -2.19 -40.46
N SER A 415 -1.31 -2.77 -40.18
CA SER A 415 -2.59 -2.06 -40.14
C SER A 415 -2.64 -1.02 -39.04
N THR A 416 -3.49 -0.02 -39.18
CA THR A 416 -3.88 0.92 -38.11
C THR A 416 -4.98 0.34 -37.22
N GLY A 417 -5.22 0.95 -36.06
CA GLY A 417 -6.20 0.49 -35.07
C GLY A 417 -5.58 -0.35 -33.98
N ASN A 418 -6.40 -1.10 -33.24
CA ASN A 418 -5.91 -2.02 -32.20
C ASN A 418 -5.38 -3.29 -32.86
N VAL A 419 -4.07 -3.42 -32.91
CA VAL A 419 -3.40 -4.58 -33.51
C VAL A 419 -2.83 -5.51 -32.43
N PRO A 420 -2.77 -6.83 -32.67
CA PRO A 420 -2.22 -7.76 -31.69
C PRO A 420 -0.74 -7.46 -31.41
N VAL A 421 -0.36 -7.57 -30.16
CA VAL A 421 1.03 -7.52 -29.69
C VAL A 421 1.34 -8.76 -28.87
N SER A 422 2.49 -9.35 -29.11
CA SER A 422 3.03 -10.46 -28.31
C SER A 422 4.55 -10.35 -28.24
N PHE A 423 5.14 -10.99 -27.23
CA PHE A 423 6.58 -11.16 -27.15
C PHE A 423 6.93 -12.59 -26.77
N SER A 424 8.16 -12.96 -27.00
CA SER A 424 8.67 -14.27 -26.59
C SER A 424 10.04 -14.17 -25.94
N ILE A 425 10.31 -15.10 -25.03
CA ILE A 425 11.59 -15.28 -24.34
C ILE A 425 12.04 -16.72 -24.56
N GLY A 426 13.22 -16.92 -25.16
CA GLY A 426 13.76 -18.25 -25.43
C GLY A 426 12.83 -19.12 -26.31
N GLY A 427 12.00 -18.50 -27.15
CA GLY A 427 11.02 -19.18 -28.01
C GLY A 427 9.66 -19.46 -27.35
N VAL A 428 9.48 -19.18 -26.05
CA VAL A 428 8.18 -19.25 -25.37
C VAL A 428 7.45 -17.93 -25.59
N SER A 429 6.25 -17.97 -26.16
CA SER A 429 5.47 -16.76 -26.48
C SER A 429 4.46 -16.40 -25.38
N SER A 430 4.24 -15.12 -25.19
CA SER A 430 3.13 -14.61 -24.36
C SER A 430 1.78 -15.04 -24.92
N PRO A 431 0.73 -15.20 -24.07
CA PRO A 431 -0.62 -15.49 -24.51
C PRO A 431 -1.12 -14.46 -25.52
N ALA A 432 -1.97 -14.92 -26.46
CA ALA A 432 -2.65 -14.02 -27.40
C ALA A 432 -3.77 -13.23 -26.70
N GLY A 433 -4.22 -12.15 -27.34
CA GLY A 433 -5.36 -11.35 -26.87
C GLY A 433 -4.98 -9.96 -26.37
N VAL A 434 -3.69 -9.64 -26.24
CA VAL A 434 -3.23 -8.29 -25.93
C VAL A 434 -3.04 -7.49 -27.21
N THR A 435 -3.41 -6.20 -27.17
CA THR A 435 -3.36 -5.28 -28.32
C THR A 435 -2.61 -3.99 -27.99
N VAL A 436 -2.13 -3.33 -29.04
CA VAL A 436 -1.61 -1.96 -29.02
C VAL A 436 -2.32 -1.13 -30.08
N ALA A 437 -2.69 0.10 -29.74
CA ALA A 437 -3.29 1.02 -30.68
C ALA A 437 -2.22 1.69 -31.58
N VAL A 438 -2.41 1.67 -32.91
CA VAL A 438 -1.45 2.15 -33.90
C VAL A 438 -2.13 3.05 -34.93
N LYS A 439 -1.44 4.14 -35.37
CA LYS A 439 -1.86 5.07 -36.46
C LYS A 439 -0.84 5.17 -37.58
#